data_57e84798376865c81aae1596ca378ff4
#
_entry.id   57e84798376865c81aae1596ca378ff4
#
_cell.length_a   1.000
_cell.length_b   1.000
_cell.length_c   1.000
_cell.angle_alpha   90.00
_cell.angle_beta   90.00
_cell.angle_gamma   90.00
#
_symmetry.space_group_name_H-M   'P 1'
#
loop_
_entity.id
_entity.type
_entity.pdbx_description
1 polymer ?
#
loop_
_entity_poly.entity_id
_entity_poly.type
_entity_poly.pdbx_seq_one_letter_code
_entity_poly.pdbx_strand_id
1 'polypeptide(L)'
;SHELRTPMTIISGFVEGILDGTVPKPKRMEYLSIVSQEVQRLKMLVTSMLNLTKFDAGTIQMNYRMFTLNDTAFRTILMFENRLEKRNIAVEGLDSPPVRVCADPDLIGQVVYNLVENAVKFVNDGGTITFTFADEENDWVFAVRNTGKGISKEELPKIFERFYKSDASRSQDKTGLGLGLDITKKIIHLHHAQISVRSEENAYTEFEVRLPHMEPPEQENE
;
A
#
# COMPACT_ATOMS: atom_id res chain seq x y z
N SER A 1 13.29 15.99 5.08
CA SER A 1 12.90 15.63 3.74
C SER A 1 11.51 16.13 3.42
N HIS A 2 11.26 16.46 2.17
CA HIS A 2 10.00 17.13 1.74
C HIS A 2 8.75 16.30 2.04
N GLU A 3 8.85 14.98 2.02
CA GLU A 3 7.70 14.09 2.19
C GLU A 3 7.18 13.96 3.62
N LEU A 4 8.02 14.17 4.59
CA LEU A 4 7.58 14.29 5.97
C LEU A 4 6.94 15.66 6.24
N ARG A 5 7.45 16.71 5.57
CA ARG A 5 6.96 18.09 5.77
C ARG A 5 5.53 18.27 5.29
N THR A 6 5.17 17.70 4.14
CA THR A 6 3.85 17.86 3.53
C THR A 6 2.71 17.38 4.45
N PRO A 7 2.69 16.10 4.91
CA PRO A 7 1.65 15.64 5.84
C PRO A 7 1.67 16.42 7.15
N MET A 8 2.85 16.76 7.69
CA MET A 8 2.95 17.57 8.91
C MET A 8 2.31 18.96 8.73
N THR A 9 2.54 19.63 7.59
CA THR A 9 1.94 20.95 7.31
C THR A 9 0.42 20.85 7.19
N ILE A 10 -0.11 19.79 6.56
CA ILE A 10 -1.55 19.55 6.43
C ILE A 10 -2.17 19.31 7.81
N ILE A 11 -1.56 18.42 8.61
CA ILE A 11 -2.00 18.12 9.99
C ILE A 11 -2.03 19.40 10.82
N SER A 12 -0.92 20.15 10.88
CA SER A 12 -0.83 21.39 11.67
C SER A 12 -1.87 22.41 11.23
N GLY A 13 -1.97 22.68 9.91
CA GLY A 13 -2.90 23.68 9.41
C GLY A 13 -4.36 23.35 9.67
N PHE A 14 -4.77 22.07 9.55
CA PHE A 14 -6.14 21.69 9.86
C PHE A 14 -6.43 21.69 11.37
N VAL A 15 -5.49 21.23 12.19
CA VAL A 15 -5.64 21.29 13.66
C VAL A 15 -5.73 22.75 14.13
N GLU A 16 -4.85 23.63 13.66
CA GLU A 16 -4.87 25.07 13.97
C GLU A 16 -6.19 25.71 13.53
N GLY A 17 -6.65 25.45 12.28
CA GLY A 17 -7.91 25.98 11.79
C GLY A 17 -9.16 25.48 12.54
N ILE A 18 -9.11 24.30 13.16
CA ILE A 18 -10.17 23.80 14.04
C ILE A 18 -10.12 24.51 15.40
N LEU A 19 -8.93 24.73 15.94
CA LEU A 19 -8.72 25.34 17.27
C LEU A 19 -9.05 26.84 17.26
N ASP A 20 -8.62 27.56 16.24
CA ASP A 20 -8.87 29.02 16.12
C ASP A 20 -10.29 29.34 15.60
N GLY A 21 -11.05 28.33 15.18
CA GLY A 21 -12.44 28.48 14.73
C GLY A 21 -12.59 28.87 13.25
N THR A 22 -11.49 28.96 12.49
CA THR A 22 -11.52 29.21 11.04
C THR A 22 -12.28 28.10 10.31
N VAL A 23 -12.18 26.83 10.80
CA VAL A 23 -12.96 25.71 10.27
C VAL A 23 -14.37 25.72 10.89
N PRO A 24 -15.43 25.86 10.06
CA PRO A 24 -16.83 25.85 10.55
C PRO A 24 -17.16 24.50 11.23
N LYS A 25 -17.96 24.57 12.31
CA LYS A 25 -18.36 23.38 13.09
C LYS A 25 -18.84 22.18 12.24
N PRO A 26 -19.69 22.37 11.20
CA PRO A 26 -20.16 21.24 10.38
C PRO A 26 -19.05 20.50 9.61
N LYS A 27 -17.95 21.20 9.32
CA LYS A 27 -16.82 20.63 8.53
C LYS A 27 -15.71 20.03 9.40
N ARG A 28 -15.75 20.19 10.73
CA ARG A 28 -14.65 19.74 11.62
C ARG A 28 -14.40 18.25 11.53
N MET A 29 -15.48 17.45 11.45
CA MET A 29 -15.32 15.98 11.33
C MET A 29 -14.65 15.58 10.01
N GLU A 30 -14.98 16.25 8.92
CA GLU A 30 -14.31 16.03 7.60
C GLU A 30 -12.80 16.34 7.71
N TYR A 31 -12.43 17.46 8.29
CA TYR A 31 -11.02 17.85 8.45
C TYR A 31 -10.27 16.95 9.44
N LEU A 32 -10.91 16.49 10.51
CA LEU A 32 -10.32 15.50 11.44
C LEU A 32 -10.10 14.14 10.74
N SER A 33 -10.99 13.74 9.84
CA SER A 33 -10.79 12.54 9.02
C SER A 33 -9.54 12.68 8.14
N ILE A 34 -9.33 13.84 7.51
CA ILE A 34 -8.13 14.11 6.71
C ILE A 34 -6.87 14.09 7.60
N VAL A 35 -6.91 14.72 8.77
CA VAL A 35 -5.81 14.67 9.73
C VAL A 35 -5.46 13.23 10.11
N SER A 36 -6.47 12.39 10.39
CA SER A 36 -6.26 10.98 10.72
C SER A 36 -5.58 10.23 9.56
N GLN A 37 -6.02 10.46 8.33
CA GLN A 37 -5.40 9.85 7.14
C GLN A 37 -3.94 10.28 6.97
N GLU A 38 -3.63 11.58 7.14
CA GLU A 38 -2.25 12.07 7.03
C GLU A 38 -1.34 11.57 8.17
N VAL A 39 -1.87 11.37 9.38
CA VAL A 39 -1.14 10.73 10.48
C VAL A 39 -0.80 9.27 10.15
N GLN A 40 -1.75 8.50 9.61
CA GLN A 40 -1.49 7.13 9.18
C GLN A 40 -0.45 7.08 8.04
N ARG A 41 -0.57 7.97 7.07
CA ARG A 41 0.42 8.11 6.00
C ARG A 41 1.82 8.42 6.55
N LEU A 42 1.92 9.35 7.49
CA LEU A 42 3.19 9.70 8.14
C LEU A 42 3.79 8.51 8.89
N LYS A 43 2.96 7.75 9.62
CA LYS A 43 3.36 6.51 10.29
C LYS A 43 3.97 5.52 9.29
N MET A 44 3.32 5.29 8.15
CA MET A 44 3.82 4.39 7.11
C MET A 44 5.13 4.88 6.49
N LEU A 45 5.28 6.18 6.24
CA LEU A 45 6.54 6.76 5.73
C LEU A 45 7.71 6.57 6.71
N VAL A 46 7.49 6.85 8.00
CA VAL A 46 8.52 6.66 9.04
C VAL A 46 8.91 5.18 9.17
N THR A 47 7.91 4.28 9.21
CA THR A 47 8.14 2.83 9.24
C THR A 47 8.91 2.37 8.01
N SER A 48 8.58 2.88 6.83
CA SER A 48 9.29 2.59 5.58
C SER A 48 10.77 3.00 5.64
N MET A 49 11.06 4.18 6.18
CA MET A 49 12.43 4.67 6.33
C MET A 49 13.23 3.85 7.35
N LEU A 50 12.61 3.51 8.49
CA LEU A 50 13.24 2.66 9.52
C LEU A 50 13.50 1.24 8.97
N ASN A 51 12.54 0.66 8.27
CA ASN A 51 12.71 -0.65 7.66
C ASN A 51 13.82 -0.62 6.61
N LEU A 52 13.91 0.42 5.78
CA LEU A 52 14.97 0.55 4.79
C LEU A 52 16.35 0.47 5.43
N THR A 53 16.57 1.17 6.55
CA THR A 53 17.85 1.12 7.27
C THR A 53 18.14 -0.25 7.87
N LYS A 54 17.12 -0.94 8.38
CA LYS A 54 17.23 -2.30 8.91
C LYS A 54 17.46 -3.33 7.80
N PHE A 55 16.82 -3.17 6.63
CA PHE A 55 17.06 -4.00 5.46
C PHE A 55 18.51 -3.90 4.99
N ASP A 56 19.02 -2.67 4.86
CA ASP A 56 20.39 -2.43 4.41
C ASP A 56 21.42 -2.97 5.43
N ALA A 57 21.07 -3.02 6.72
CA ALA A 57 21.88 -3.57 7.79
C ALA A 57 21.71 -5.10 8.01
N GLY A 58 20.73 -5.74 7.35
CA GLY A 58 20.42 -7.18 7.53
C GLY A 58 19.95 -7.54 8.93
N THR A 59 19.39 -6.59 9.70
CA THR A 59 19.04 -6.76 11.13
C THR A 59 17.55 -6.94 11.39
N ILE A 60 16.75 -7.20 10.36
CA ILE A 60 15.30 -7.38 10.54
C ILE A 60 15.04 -8.76 11.18
N GLN A 61 14.38 -8.72 12.33
CA GLN A 61 13.80 -9.89 12.95
C GLN A 61 12.37 -10.05 12.46
N MET A 62 12.08 -11.19 11.84
CA MET A 62 10.76 -11.54 11.31
C MET A 62 9.84 -12.02 12.43
N ASN A 63 8.63 -11.48 12.49
CA ASN A 63 7.63 -11.86 13.48
C ASN A 63 6.47 -12.60 12.79
N TYR A 64 6.68 -13.87 12.48
CA TYR A 64 5.69 -14.68 11.78
C TYR A 64 4.46 -14.96 12.65
N ARG A 65 3.27 -14.68 12.11
CA ARG A 65 1.97 -14.96 12.75
C ARG A 65 0.95 -15.35 11.69
N MET A 66 -0.05 -16.13 12.13
CA MET A 66 -1.24 -16.40 11.31
C MET A 66 -2.18 -15.20 11.33
N PHE A 67 -2.57 -14.71 10.16
CA PHE A 67 -3.57 -13.64 10.02
C PHE A 67 -4.34 -13.78 8.70
N THR A 68 -5.46 -13.04 8.59
CA THR A 68 -6.29 -13.04 7.38
C THR A 68 -5.83 -11.91 6.45
N LEU A 69 -5.42 -12.26 5.25
CA LEU A 69 -4.90 -11.30 4.26
C LEU A 69 -6.00 -10.38 3.73
N ASN A 70 -7.22 -10.92 3.54
CA ASN A 70 -8.41 -10.15 3.15
C ASN A 70 -8.69 -8.99 4.11
N ASP A 71 -8.59 -9.24 5.44
CA ASP A 71 -8.82 -8.21 6.45
C ASP A 71 -7.80 -7.07 6.35
N THR A 72 -6.55 -7.41 6.04
CA THR A 72 -5.48 -6.43 5.86
C THR A 72 -5.75 -5.56 4.64
N ALA A 73 -6.16 -6.15 3.52
CA ALA A 73 -6.52 -5.44 2.31
C ALA A 73 -7.77 -4.56 2.52
N PHE A 74 -8.81 -5.08 3.18
CA PHE A 74 -10.04 -4.36 3.49
C PHE A 74 -9.77 -3.11 4.35
N ARG A 75 -9.04 -3.26 5.46
CA ARG A 75 -8.66 -2.11 6.30
C ARG A 75 -7.84 -1.08 5.54
N THR A 76 -6.98 -1.54 4.64
CA THR A 76 -6.14 -0.65 3.85
C THR A 76 -6.95 0.16 2.84
N ILE A 77 -7.87 -0.46 2.09
CA ILE A 77 -8.66 0.26 1.08
C ILE A 77 -9.62 1.26 1.71
N LEU A 78 -10.16 0.97 2.92
CA LEU A 78 -10.99 1.90 3.68
C LEU A 78 -10.27 3.23 4.00
N MET A 79 -8.96 3.22 4.13
CA MET A 79 -8.19 4.47 4.33
C MET A 79 -8.27 5.41 3.13
N PHE A 80 -8.70 4.92 1.98
CA PHE A 80 -8.81 5.67 0.73
C PHE A 80 -10.27 5.96 0.31
N GLU A 81 -11.27 5.60 1.16
CA GLU A 81 -12.71 5.70 0.87
C GLU A 81 -13.11 7.06 0.26
N ASN A 82 -12.74 8.16 0.90
CA ASN A 82 -13.03 9.51 0.39
C ASN A 82 -12.47 9.79 -1.02
N ARG A 83 -11.33 9.20 -1.35
CA ARG A 83 -10.70 9.35 -2.68
C ARG A 83 -11.41 8.50 -3.72
N LEU A 84 -11.83 7.31 -3.33
CA LEU A 84 -12.57 6.36 -4.17
C LEU A 84 -13.95 6.94 -4.53
N GLU A 85 -14.69 7.44 -3.52
CA GLU A 85 -15.99 8.07 -3.71
C GLU A 85 -15.94 9.30 -4.62
N LYS A 86 -15.01 10.23 -4.35
CA LYS A 86 -14.84 11.46 -5.15
C LYS A 86 -14.53 11.20 -6.62
N ARG A 87 -13.92 10.06 -6.92
CA ARG A 87 -13.51 9.67 -8.29
C ARG A 87 -14.40 8.59 -8.89
N ASN A 88 -15.49 8.18 -8.20
CA ASN A 88 -16.39 7.10 -8.60
C ASN A 88 -15.65 5.80 -8.95
N ILE A 89 -14.68 5.39 -8.12
CA ILE A 89 -13.89 4.19 -8.32
C ILE A 89 -14.61 3.00 -7.70
N ALA A 90 -14.85 1.96 -8.49
CA ALA A 90 -15.38 0.68 -7.99
C ALA A 90 -14.26 -0.15 -7.34
N VAL A 91 -14.63 -0.88 -6.28
CA VAL A 91 -13.74 -1.84 -5.61
C VAL A 91 -14.39 -3.21 -5.62
N GLU A 92 -13.68 -4.22 -6.08
CA GLU A 92 -14.19 -5.59 -6.28
C GLU A 92 -13.25 -6.62 -5.63
N GLY A 93 -13.81 -7.81 -5.31
CA GLY A 93 -13.05 -8.99 -4.87
C GLY A 93 -12.71 -9.06 -3.39
N LEU A 94 -13.15 -8.09 -2.57
CA LEU A 94 -12.91 -8.10 -1.11
C LEU A 94 -13.81 -9.09 -0.36
N ASP A 95 -14.91 -9.51 -0.97
CA ASP A 95 -15.88 -10.48 -0.44
C ASP A 95 -15.52 -11.94 -0.74
N SER A 96 -14.34 -12.19 -1.31
CA SER A 96 -13.82 -13.53 -1.57
C SER A 96 -13.56 -14.31 -0.26
N PRO A 97 -13.53 -15.66 -0.32
CA PRO A 97 -13.21 -16.47 0.85
C PRO A 97 -11.93 -16.02 1.57
N PRO A 98 -11.90 -16.04 2.91
CA PRO A 98 -10.76 -15.55 3.66
C PRO A 98 -9.54 -16.45 3.46
N VAL A 99 -8.40 -15.84 3.08
CA VAL A 99 -7.11 -16.50 2.94
C VAL A 99 -6.27 -16.21 4.18
N ARG A 100 -5.92 -17.27 4.92
CA ARG A 100 -5.07 -17.18 6.12
C ARG A 100 -3.63 -17.48 5.75
N VAL A 101 -2.73 -16.56 6.07
CA VAL A 101 -1.31 -16.66 5.74
C VAL A 101 -0.46 -16.64 7.01
N CYS A 102 0.67 -17.33 6.97
CA CYS A 102 1.72 -17.23 7.98
C CYS A 102 2.83 -16.30 7.47
N ALA A 103 2.90 -15.09 8.00
CA ALA A 103 3.86 -14.07 7.59
C ALA A 103 4.04 -13.05 8.72
N ASP A 104 4.91 -12.07 8.53
CA ASP A 104 4.99 -10.90 9.40
C ASP A 104 3.86 -9.91 9.05
N PRO A 105 2.85 -9.72 9.94
CA PRO A 105 1.67 -8.91 9.62
C PRO A 105 1.99 -7.43 9.37
N ASP A 106 3.01 -6.89 10.04
CA ASP A 106 3.40 -5.48 9.90
C ASP A 106 4.09 -5.24 8.56
N LEU A 107 4.98 -6.15 8.17
CA LEU A 107 5.67 -6.07 6.90
C LEU A 107 4.74 -6.35 5.71
N ILE A 108 3.89 -7.38 5.80
CA ILE A 108 2.90 -7.65 4.74
C ILE A 108 1.85 -6.54 4.70
N GLY A 109 1.45 -5.98 5.83
CA GLY A 109 0.60 -4.79 5.88
C GLY A 109 1.20 -3.62 5.10
N GLN A 110 2.51 -3.42 5.17
CA GLN A 110 3.22 -2.41 4.39
C GLN A 110 3.23 -2.74 2.88
N VAL A 111 3.39 -4.00 2.50
CA VAL A 111 3.26 -4.45 1.10
C VAL A 111 1.86 -4.12 0.57
N VAL A 112 0.82 -4.56 1.29
CA VAL A 112 -0.58 -4.32 0.91
C VAL A 112 -0.84 -2.82 0.77
N TYR A 113 -0.41 -2.00 1.75
CA TYR A 113 -0.55 -0.54 1.69
C TYR A 113 0.09 0.05 0.43
N ASN A 114 1.34 -0.30 0.13
CA ASN A 114 2.04 0.24 -1.03
C ASN A 114 1.36 -0.13 -2.35
N LEU A 115 0.87 -1.38 -2.48
CA LEU A 115 0.19 -1.84 -3.70
C LEU A 115 -1.18 -1.17 -3.85
N VAL A 116 -1.96 -1.06 -2.75
CA VAL A 116 -3.26 -0.38 -2.74
C VAL A 116 -3.11 1.12 -3.01
N GLU A 117 -2.14 1.80 -2.37
CA GLU A 117 -1.86 3.22 -2.64
C GLU A 117 -1.52 3.45 -4.11
N ASN A 118 -0.70 2.59 -4.71
CA ASN A 118 -0.40 2.65 -6.13
C ASN A 118 -1.66 2.46 -6.99
N ALA A 119 -2.50 1.47 -6.67
CA ALA A 119 -3.75 1.23 -7.40
C ALA A 119 -4.67 2.46 -7.33
N VAL A 120 -4.92 3.01 -6.13
CA VAL A 120 -5.76 4.22 -5.93
C VAL A 120 -5.18 5.45 -6.66
N LYS A 121 -3.87 5.55 -6.73
CA LYS A 121 -3.19 6.66 -7.39
C LYS A 121 -3.34 6.60 -8.90
N PHE A 122 -3.21 5.42 -9.50
CA PHE A 122 -3.12 5.25 -10.95
C PHE A 122 -4.40 4.75 -11.62
N VAL A 123 -5.42 4.35 -10.85
CA VAL A 123 -6.74 4.07 -11.41
C VAL A 123 -7.31 5.32 -12.08
N ASN A 124 -7.98 5.16 -13.22
CA ASN A 124 -8.71 6.25 -13.89
C ASN A 124 -10.02 6.58 -13.16
N ASP A 125 -10.52 7.80 -13.33
CA ASP A 125 -11.83 8.18 -12.79
C ASP A 125 -12.94 7.30 -13.38
N GLY A 126 -13.86 6.83 -12.54
CA GLY A 126 -14.87 5.83 -12.89
C GLY A 126 -14.32 4.44 -13.17
N GLY A 127 -13.04 4.20 -12.87
CA GLY A 127 -12.38 2.91 -13.05
C GLY A 127 -12.62 1.93 -11.91
N THR A 128 -11.89 0.81 -11.94
CA THR A 128 -12.07 -0.30 -11.00
C THR A 128 -10.73 -0.71 -10.40
N ILE A 129 -10.75 -1.01 -9.09
CA ILE A 129 -9.68 -1.70 -8.38
C ILE A 129 -10.21 -3.08 -8.01
N THR A 130 -9.53 -4.14 -8.45
CA THR A 130 -9.92 -5.53 -8.20
C THR A 130 -8.88 -6.19 -7.32
N PHE A 131 -9.34 -6.84 -6.25
CA PHE A 131 -8.54 -7.69 -5.39
C PHE A 131 -8.75 -9.16 -5.76
N THR A 132 -7.67 -9.92 -5.76
CA THR A 132 -7.73 -11.38 -5.92
C THR A 132 -7.01 -12.02 -4.75
N PHE A 133 -7.67 -12.99 -4.13
CA PHE A 133 -7.11 -13.83 -3.09
C PHE A 133 -7.34 -15.28 -3.50
N ALA A 134 -6.29 -16.09 -3.46
CA ALA A 134 -6.38 -17.52 -3.75
C ALA A 134 -5.45 -18.31 -2.84
N ASP A 135 -5.87 -19.53 -2.53
CA ASP A 135 -5.05 -20.55 -1.88
C ASP A 135 -4.74 -21.59 -2.95
N GLU A 136 -3.52 -21.56 -3.48
CA GLU A 136 -3.02 -22.50 -4.48
C GLU A 136 -2.20 -23.60 -3.81
N GLU A 137 -1.84 -24.66 -4.54
CA GLU A 137 -1.19 -25.84 -3.98
C GLU A 137 0.06 -25.56 -3.11
N ASN A 138 0.86 -24.56 -3.51
CA ASN A 138 2.12 -24.24 -2.83
C ASN A 138 2.19 -22.81 -2.29
N ASP A 139 1.27 -21.94 -2.69
CA ASP A 139 1.34 -20.51 -2.42
C ASP A 139 -0.03 -19.92 -2.09
N TRP A 140 -0.07 -18.98 -1.18
CA TRP A 140 -1.16 -18.01 -1.10
C TRP A 140 -0.92 -16.88 -2.09
N VAL A 141 -1.93 -16.60 -2.89
CA VAL A 141 -1.86 -15.55 -3.92
C VAL A 141 -2.68 -14.34 -3.50
N PHE A 142 -2.08 -13.18 -3.61
CA PHE A 142 -2.72 -11.88 -3.44
C PHE A 142 -2.41 -11.00 -4.63
N ALA A 143 -3.43 -10.50 -5.31
CA ALA A 143 -3.24 -9.55 -6.39
C ALA A 143 -4.10 -8.31 -6.23
N VAL A 144 -3.55 -7.18 -6.67
CA VAL A 144 -4.24 -5.88 -6.79
C VAL A 144 -4.11 -5.42 -8.23
N ARG A 145 -5.24 -5.28 -8.90
CA ARG A 145 -5.36 -4.79 -10.27
C ARG A 145 -6.13 -3.48 -10.28
N ASN A 146 -5.65 -2.51 -11.02
CA ASN A 146 -6.40 -1.28 -11.31
C ASN A 146 -6.50 -1.05 -12.80
N THR A 147 -7.65 -0.56 -13.26
CA THR A 147 -7.78 0.04 -14.59
C THR A 147 -7.04 1.37 -14.63
N GLY A 148 -6.59 1.80 -15.81
CA GLY A 148 -5.91 3.08 -15.97
C GLY A 148 -4.89 3.10 -17.09
N LYS A 149 -3.95 4.04 -16.99
CA LYS A 149 -2.95 4.29 -18.04
C LYS A 149 -2.02 3.11 -18.30
N GLY A 150 -1.87 2.22 -17.32
CA GLY A 150 -0.91 1.10 -17.43
C GLY A 150 0.55 1.58 -17.35
N ILE A 151 1.45 0.62 -17.55
CA ILE A 151 2.91 0.80 -17.53
C ILE A 151 3.45 0.29 -18.86
N SER A 152 4.32 1.05 -19.51
CA SER A 152 4.94 0.65 -20.77
C SER A 152 5.90 -0.54 -20.57
N LYS A 153 6.15 -1.30 -21.64
CA LYS A 153 7.09 -2.44 -21.59
C LYS A 153 8.51 -2.02 -21.23
N GLU A 154 8.90 -0.81 -21.61
CA GLU A 154 10.22 -0.22 -21.32
C GLU A 154 10.38 0.17 -19.85
N GLU A 155 9.26 0.51 -19.18
CA GLU A 155 9.24 0.92 -17.76
C GLU A 155 9.11 -0.26 -16.80
N LEU A 156 8.39 -1.33 -17.19
CA LEU A 156 8.13 -2.52 -16.36
C LEU A 156 9.36 -3.08 -15.63
N PRO A 157 10.54 -3.25 -16.28
CA PRO A 157 11.72 -3.75 -15.59
C PRO A 157 12.26 -2.82 -14.48
N LYS A 158 11.94 -1.53 -14.57
CA LYS A 158 12.52 -0.47 -13.72
C LYS A 158 11.67 -0.09 -12.53
N ILE A 159 10.37 -0.44 -12.51
CA ILE A 159 9.43 0.04 -11.48
C ILE A 159 9.80 -0.38 -10.06
N PHE A 160 10.60 -1.43 -9.89
CA PHE A 160 11.11 -1.90 -8.60
C PHE A 160 12.46 -1.29 -8.23
N GLU A 161 13.05 -0.46 -9.10
CA GLU A 161 14.31 0.22 -8.80
C GLU A 161 14.08 1.34 -7.78
N ARG A 162 15.04 1.52 -6.89
CA ARG A 162 15.01 2.55 -5.86
C ARG A 162 14.96 3.95 -6.49
N PHE A 163 14.03 4.79 -6.02
CA PHE A 163 13.78 6.16 -6.50
C PHE A 163 13.25 6.24 -7.95
N TYR A 164 12.92 5.11 -8.57
CA TYR A 164 12.34 5.14 -9.90
C TYR A 164 10.91 5.70 -9.85
N LYS A 165 10.62 6.58 -10.79
CA LYS A 165 9.28 7.11 -11.06
C LYS A 165 9.08 7.10 -12.57
N SER A 166 7.97 6.52 -13.03
CA SER A 166 7.56 6.61 -14.42
C SER A 166 7.22 8.06 -14.79
N ASP A 167 7.24 8.40 -16.07
CA ASP A 167 6.87 9.75 -16.52
C ASP A 167 5.41 10.09 -16.16
N ALA A 168 4.53 9.08 -16.16
CA ALA A 168 3.16 9.24 -15.68
C ALA A 168 3.11 9.56 -14.17
N SER A 169 3.97 8.94 -13.38
CA SER A 169 4.03 9.18 -11.93
C SER A 169 4.64 10.54 -11.58
N ARG A 170 5.58 11.04 -12.38
CA ARG A 170 6.19 12.38 -12.18
C ARG A 170 5.17 13.50 -12.38
N SER A 171 4.22 13.31 -13.29
CA SER A 171 3.17 14.32 -13.55
C SER A 171 2.04 14.29 -12.51
N GLN A 172 1.68 13.11 -12.00
CA GLN A 172 0.56 12.94 -11.05
C GLN A 172 0.98 13.00 -9.59
N ASP A 173 2.22 12.62 -9.27
CA ASP A 173 2.74 12.59 -7.90
C ASP A 173 4.09 13.28 -7.79
N LYS A 174 4.03 14.57 -7.49
CA LYS A 174 5.22 15.36 -7.16
C LYS A 174 5.83 14.98 -5.79
N THR A 175 5.12 14.20 -4.99
CA THR A 175 5.42 13.94 -3.56
C THR A 175 5.93 12.54 -3.23
N GLY A 176 5.75 11.50 -4.05
CA GLY A 176 6.21 10.13 -3.75
C GLY A 176 7.73 9.97 -3.96
N LEU A 177 8.47 9.31 -3.06
CA LEU A 177 9.94 9.06 -3.18
C LEU A 177 10.32 7.97 -4.20
N GLY A 178 9.37 7.19 -4.72
CA GLY A 178 9.70 6.01 -5.53
C GLY A 178 10.36 4.89 -4.69
N LEU A 179 10.05 4.82 -3.39
CA LEU A 179 10.58 3.81 -2.47
C LEU A 179 9.59 2.66 -2.22
N GLY A 180 8.29 2.86 -2.45
CA GLY A 180 7.26 1.89 -2.07
C GLY A 180 7.46 0.52 -2.70
N LEU A 181 7.72 0.44 -4.00
CA LEU A 181 7.92 -0.82 -4.71
C LEU A 181 9.29 -1.46 -4.41
N ASP A 182 10.36 -0.69 -4.18
CA ASP A 182 11.66 -1.22 -3.71
C ASP A 182 11.50 -1.87 -2.33
N ILE A 183 10.84 -1.19 -1.39
CA ILE A 183 10.54 -1.73 -0.06
C ILE A 183 9.65 -2.98 -0.17
N THR A 184 8.60 -2.94 -0.99
CA THR A 184 7.75 -4.09 -1.26
C THR A 184 8.56 -5.30 -1.72
N LYS A 185 9.45 -5.12 -2.71
CA LYS A 185 10.32 -6.19 -3.21
C LYS A 185 11.23 -6.76 -2.12
N LYS A 186 11.80 -5.91 -1.26
CA LYS A 186 12.66 -6.34 -0.14
C LYS A 186 11.87 -7.14 0.89
N ILE A 187 10.67 -6.68 1.27
CA ILE A 187 9.80 -7.41 2.21
C ILE A 187 9.41 -8.77 1.64
N ILE A 188 9.02 -8.83 0.38
CA ILE A 188 8.66 -10.07 -0.31
C ILE A 188 9.85 -11.05 -0.34
N HIS A 189 11.05 -10.54 -0.62
CA HIS A 189 12.27 -11.36 -0.58
C HIS A 189 12.56 -11.94 0.81
N LEU A 190 12.36 -11.16 1.90
CA LEU A 190 12.52 -11.66 3.27
C LEU A 190 11.52 -12.79 3.63
N HIS A 191 10.35 -12.77 3.02
CA HIS A 191 9.35 -13.83 3.18
C HIS A 191 9.58 -15.04 2.25
N HIS A 192 10.69 -15.07 1.50
CA HIS A 192 10.94 -16.07 0.46
C HIS A 192 9.82 -16.15 -0.57
N ALA A 193 9.10 -15.07 -0.73
CA ALA A 193 7.94 -14.89 -1.58
C ALA A 193 8.33 -14.29 -2.94
N GLN A 194 7.36 -14.22 -3.85
CA GLN A 194 7.54 -13.65 -5.18
C GLN A 194 6.56 -12.50 -5.41
N ILE A 195 7.00 -11.48 -6.14
CA ILE A 195 6.16 -10.42 -6.66
C ILE A 195 6.35 -10.30 -8.14
N SER A 196 5.25 -10.22 -8.87
CA SER A 196 5.22 -9.99 -10.30
C SER A 196 4.30 -8.82 -10.64
N VAL A 197 4.47 -8.29 -11.85
CA VAL A 197 3.65 -7.22 -12.40
C VAL A 197 3.23 -7.57 -13.81
N ARG A 198 1.94 -7.39 -14.10
CA ARG A 198 1.37 -7.43 -15.45
C ARG A 198 0.72 -6.12 -15.75
N SER A 199 0.98 -5.55 -16.90
CA SER A 199 0.37 -4.29 -17.29
C SER A 199 0.21 -4.19 -18.78
N GLU A 200 -0.86 -3.52 -19.20
CA GLU A 200 -1.15 -3.17 -20.58
C GLU A 200 -1.44 -1.68 -20.64
N GLU A 201 -0.74 -0.97 -21.53
CA GLU A 201 -0.91 0.47 -21.68
C GLU A 201 -2.36 0.83 -22.02
N ASN A 202 -2.86 1.85 -21.32
CA ASN A 202 -4.24 2.35 -21.42
C ASN A 202 -5.33 1.32 -21.05
N ALA A 203 -4.98 0.24 -20.36
CA ALA A 203 -5.90 -0.77 -19.93
C ALA A 203 -5.81 -1.02 -18.42
N TYR A 204 -4.71 -1.57 -17.93
CA TYR A 204 -4.58 -1.94 -16.51
C TYR A 204 -3.14 -2.08 -16.03
N THR A 205 -2.98 -2.09 -14.72
CA THR A 205 -1.79 -2.59 -14.02
C THR A 205 -2.24 -3.58 -12.94
N GLU A 206 -1.53 -4.70 -12.82
CA GLU A 206 -1.78 -5.73 -11.82
C GLU A 206 -0.48 -6.13 -11.16
N PHE A 207 -0.43 -6.04 -9.84
CA PHE A 207 0.64 -6.60 -9.03
C PHE A 207 0.14 -7.88 -8.38
N GLU A 208 0.93 -8.95 -8.47
CA GLU A 208 0.65 -10.26 -7.87
C GLU A 208 1.78 -10.62 -6.91
N VAL A 209 1.41 -11.00 -5.69
CA VAL A 209 2.30 -11.51 -4.64
C VAL A 209 1.95 -12.97 -4.39
N ARG A 210 2.99 -13.83 -4.37
CA ARG A 210 2.90 -15.25 -4.03
C ARG A 210 3.69 -15.51 -2.76
N LEU A 211 2.98 -15.83 -1.70
CA LEU A 211 3.54 -16.18 -0.40
C LEU A 211 3.56 -17.69 -0.27
N PRO A 212 4.73 -18.33 -0.04
CA PRO A 212 4.78 -19.78 0.15
C PRO A 212 3.99 -20.20 1.39
N HIS A 213 3.38 -21.39 1.34
CA HIS A 213 2.78 -21.99 2.51
C HIS A 213 3.86 -22.22 3.55
N MET A 214 3.71 -21.56 4.70
CA MET A 214 4.60 -21.72 5.85
C MET A 214 3.77 -22.05 7.08
N GLU A 215 4.26 -22.98 7.88
CA GLU A 215 3.75 -23.19 9.23
C GLU A 215 4.35 -22.15 10.17
N PRO A 216 3.59 -21.66 11.16
CA PRO A 216 4.15 -20.78 12.17
C PRO A 216 5.30 -21.51 12.89
N PRO A 217 6.41 -20.82 13.18
CA PRO A 217 7.49 -21.42 13.96
C PRO A 217 6.93 -21.93 15.29
N GLU A 218 7.34 -23.15 15.69
CA GLU A 218 6.96 -23.69 16.99
C GLU A 218 7.32 -22.67 18.07
N GLN A 219 6.32 -22.25 18.86
CA GLN A 219 6.60 -21.43 20.02
C GLN A 219 7.38 -22.30 21.01
N GLU A 220 8.67 -22.02 21.18
CA GLU A 220 9.40 -22.54 22.33
C GLU A 220 8.67 -22.05 23.58
N ASN A 221 7.93 -22.96 24.22
CA ASN A 221 7.32 -22.71 25.52
C ASN A 221 8.47 -22.57 26.54
N GLU A 222 8.78 -21.36 26.92
CA GLU A 222 9.55 -21.06 28.14
C GLU A 222 8.67 -21.23 29.39
#